data_6d3942bf719b97d3024b804850912485
#
_entry.id   6d3942bf719b97d3024b804850912485
#
_cell.length_a   1.000
_cell.length_b   1.000
_cell.length_c   1.000
_cell.angle_alpha   90.00
_cell.angle_beta   90.00
_cell.angle_gamma   90.00
#
_symmetry.space_group_name_H-M   'P 1'
#
loop_
_entity.id
_entity.type
_entity.pdbx_description
1 polymer ?
#
loop_
_entity_poly.entity_id
_entity_poly.type
_entity_poly.pdbx_seq_one_letter_code
_entity_poly.pdbx_strand_id
1 'polypeptide(L)'
;MAKHIFVTGGVVSSLGKGITAASLGHLLKARGYKVTMQKMDPYLNVDPGTMSPFQHGEVFVTDDGHEGDLDLGHYERFIDESLSRESNFTQGSIYKSLIARERRGDFLGGTVQVIPHVTNAIKERLYRIAEQSNADIVISEIGGTIGDIESQPFIEAARQFKKERPYGDVLFVHVTLVPYIAAAHEVKTKPTQHSVKELRSIGVQPDFIVCRSDHEISEQVREKIALFCDVAPEDVLACIDAPSIYEVPLSLFDQQFDTKVLKRFGLEQPEINLDPLKSFLSAADAVEGTVDIAVVGKYVSLPDAYLSIIEALYHAGVANGVHAEVHLIDGEELNAENVEETLGSMDGILVPGGFGQRAFEGKIEAARYARENNIPSLGICLGLQAAVCEFARNVAGLTGATSAEFDENADYTVIDLMPEQEDVEDKGGTMRLGAYPCKLEKGSLAHEVYGEEVIYERHRHRYEVNNAYRDTLTGAGLRISGLSPDGRLTEMVEIPGHPWFLASQGHPEFKSRPTKPHPLFVGFVGAALKHRA
;
A
#
# COMPACT_ATOMS: atom_id res chain seq x y z
N MET A 1 0.23 -29.47 -2.53
CA MET A 1 -0.78 -28.47 -2.94
C MET A 1 -0.87 -27.42 -1.85
N ALA A 2 -0.93 -26.14 -2.22
CA ALA A 2 -1.05 -25.06 -1.25
C ALA A 2 -2.30 -25.17 -0.38
N LYS A 3 -2.21 -24.81 0.89
CA LYS A 3 -3.34 -24.61 1.79
C LYS A 3 -3.93 -23.22 1.58
N HIS A 4 -5.22 -23.03 1.82
CA HIS A 4 -5.90 -21.76 1.60
C HIS A 4 -6.63 -21.28 2.86
N ILE A 5 -6.50 -20.00 3.17
CA ILE A 5 -7.23 -19.33 4.23
C ILE A 5 -8.04 -18.19 3.60
N PHE A 6 -9.35 -18.23 3.75
CA PHE A 6 -10.20 -17.12 3.36
C PHE A 6 -10.50 -16.24 4.58
N VAL A 7 -10.18 -14.96 4.49
CA VAL A 7 -10.50 -13.97 5.52
C VAL A 7 -11.72 -13.18 5.06
N THR A 8 -12.81 -13.27 5.82
CA THR A 8 -14.06 -12.57 5.58
C THR A 8 -14.32 -11.56 6.70
N GLY A 9 -15.13 -10.56 6.46
CA GLY A 9 -15.48 -9.58 7.48
C GLY A 9 -16.97 -9.32 7.58
N GLY A 10 -17.42 -8.90 8.74
CA GLY A 10 -18.80 -8.59 8.97
C GLY A 10 -19.01 -7.40 9.90
N VAL A 11 -20.24 -6.91 9.94
CA VAL A 11 -20.74 -5.78 10.74
C VAL A 11 -20.45 -4.42 10.09
N VAL A 12 -19.16 -4.05 9.88
CA VAL A 12 -18.76 -2.76 9.30
C VAL A 12 -17.51 -2.93 8.42
N SER A 13 -17.27 -1.97 7.52
CA SER A 13 -16.01 -1.84 6.80
C SER A 13 -14.88 -1.35 7.72
N SER A 14 -13.66 -1.33 7.23
CA SER A 14 -12.47 -0.85 7.97
C SER A 14 -12.22 -1.56 9.32
N LEU A 15 -12.63 -2.83 9.41
CA LEU A 15 -12.55 -3.64 10.63
C LEU A 15 -11.13 -4.20 10.89
N GLY A 16 -10.19 -3.97 9.98
CA GLY A 16 -8.82 -4.50 10.08
C GLY A 16 -8.69 -5.94 9.58
N LYS A 17 -9.51 -6.37 8.61
CA LYS A 17 -9.35 -7.67 7.92
C LYS A 17 -7.95 -7.83 7.34
N GLY A 18 -7.47 -6.81 6.60
CA GLY A 18 -6.15 -6.78 5.98
C GLY A 18 -5.04 -6.98 7.00
N ILE A 19 -5.08 -6.21 8.10
CA ILE A 19 -4.09 -6.32 9.19
C ILE A 19 -4.15 -7.69 9.87
N THR A 20 -5.35 -8.23 10.12
CA THR A 20 -5.50 -9.58 10.70
C THR A 20 -4.94 -10.66 9.77
N ALA A 21 -5.24 -10.57 8.47
CA ALA A 21 -4.74 -11.48 7.45
C ALA A 21 -3.22 -11.40 7.31
N ALA A 22 -2.68 -10.18 7.24
CA ALA A 22 -1.25 -9.91 7.13
C ALA A 22 -0.49 -10.37 8.38
N SER A 23 -1.05 -10.15 9.58
CA SER A 23 -0.48 -10.63 10.85
C SER A 23 -0.39 -12.15 10.90
N LEU A 24 -1.44 -12.85 10.48
CA LEU A 24 -1.40 -14.32 10.37
C LEU A 24 -0.35 -14.74 9.32
N GLY A 25 -0.29 -14.05 8.18
CA GLY A 25 0.71 -14.28 7.15
C GLY A 25 2.14 -14.14 7.68
N HIS A 26 2.39 -13.08 8.47
CA HIS A 26 3.67 -12.86 9.14
C HIS A 26 4.04 -14.03 10.08
N LEU A 27 3.11 -14.45 10.94
CA LEU A 27 3.35 -15.55 11.89
C LEU A 27 3.65 -16.87 11.18
N LEU A 28 2.91 -17.19 10.13
CA LEU A 28 3.14 -18.42 9.34
C LEU A 28 4.48 -18.35 8.59
N LYS A 29 4.86 -17.18 8.05
CA LYS A 29 6.17 -16.98 7.44
C LYS A 29 7.29 -17.09 8.48
N ALA A 30 7.12 -16.53 9.66
CA ALA A 30 8.08 -16.63 10.77
C ALA A 30 8.31 -18.07 11.24
N ARG A 31 7.39 -18.98 10.94
CA ARG A 31 7.56 -20.43 11.12
C ARG A 31 8.22 -21.14 9.93
N GLY A 32 8.62 -20.39 8.90
CA GLY A 32 9.34 -20.93 7.73
C GLY A 32 8.44 -21.38 6.57
N TYR A 33 7.13 -21.15 6.60
CA TYR A 33 6.26 -21.42 5.48
C TYR A 33 6.36 -20.34 4.41
N LYS A 34 6.25 -20.73 3.14
CA LYS A 34 6.09 -19.78 2.03
C LYS A 34 4.63 -19.32 2.00
N VAL A 35 4.42 -18.05 2.30
CA VAL A 35 3.09 -17.44 2.36
C VAL A 35 2.95 -16.41 1.25
N THR A 36 1.82 -16.43 0.56
CA THR A 36 1.41 -15.33 -0.32
C THR A 36 0.02 -14.85 0.06
N MET A 37 -0.29 -13.61 -0.33
CA MET A 37 -1.55 -12.98 0.02
C MET A 37 -2.30 -12.54 -1.23
N GLN A 38 -3.64 -12.51 -1.14
CA GLN A 38 -4.51 -12.10 -2.23
C GLN A 38 -5.67 -11.28 -1.71
N LYS A 39 -5.93 -10.15 -2.38
CA LYS A 39 -7.07 -9.27 -2.17
C LYS A 39 -8.13 -9.51 -3.25
N MET A 40 -9.37 -9.66 -2.82
CA MET A 40 -10.54 -9.86 -3.69
C MET A 40 -11.51 -8.70 -3.47
N ASP A 41 -11.53 -7.73 -4.40
CA ASP A 41 -12.32 -6.51 -4.25
C ASP A 41 -13.67 -6.60 -4.94
N PRO A 42 -14.79 -6.38 -4.21
CA PRO A 42 -16.12 -6.64 -4.73
C PRO A 42 -16.66 -5.55 -5.67
N TYR A 43 -15.98 -4.41 -5.82
CA TYR A 43 -16.44 -3.33 -6.70
C TYR A 43 -16.28 -3.66 -8.18
N LEU A 44 -17.05 -2.93 -9.03
CA LEU A 44 -17.10 -3.13 -10.49
C LEU A 44 -16.05 -2.35 -11.28
N ASN A 45 -15.21 -1.56 -10.63
CA ASN A 45 -14.04 -0.98 -11.30
C ASN A 45 -13.09 -2.11 -11.71
N VAL A 46 -12.49 -1.99 -12.90
CA VAL A 46 -11.58 -3.02 -13.43
C VAL A 46 -10.32 -3.12 -12.58
N ASP A 47 -9.81 -1.97 -12.16
CA ASP A 47 -8.71 -1.78 -11.23
C ASP A 47 -8.91 -0.45 -10.46
N PRO A 48 -8.16 -0.18 -9.39
CA PRO A 48 -8.27 1.08 -8.65
C PRO A 48 -7.54 2.26 -9.33
N GLY A 49 -6.81 2.05 -10.43
CA GLY A 49 -5.95 3.07 -11.06
C GLY A 49 -6.66 4.36 -11.47
N THR A 50 -7.96 4.28 -11.76
CA THR A 50 -8.79 5.46 -12.11
C THR A 50 -9.71 5.92 -10.97
N MET A 51 -9.65 5.29 -9.80
CA MET A 51 -10.49 5.64 -8.66
C MET A 51 -9.93 6.88 -7.94
N SER A 52 -10.83 7.65 -7.33
CA SER A 52 -10.42 8.79 -6.51
C SER A 52 -9.76 8.33 -5.22
N PRO A 53 -8.55 8.82 -4.88
CA PRO A 53 -7.92 8.55 -3.59
C PRO A 53 -8.76 8.93 -2.37
N PHE A 54 -9.69 9.88 -2.49
CA PHE A 54 -10.64 10.23 -1.44
C PHE A 54 -11.64 9.13 -1.11
N GLN A 55 -11.85 8.18 -2.02
CA GLN A 55 -12.79 7.07 -1.82
C GLN A 55 -12.10 5.74 -1.55
N HIS A 56 -10.88 5.58 -2.07
CA HIS A 56 -10.20 4.30 -2.12
C HIS A 56 -8.88 4.27 -1.32
N GLY A 57 -8.34 5.44 -0.95
CA GLY A 57 -6.98 5.57 -0.43
C GLY A 57 -5.94 5.55 -1.54
N GLU A 58 -4.70 5.24 -1.21
CA GLU A 58 -3.63 5.14 -2.21
C GLU A 58 -3.85 3.97 -3.17
N VAL A 59 -3.36 4.13 -4.40
CA VAL A 59 -3.24 3.04 -5.37
C VAL A 59 -1.84 2.46 -5.24
N PHE A 60 -1.75 1.23 -4.74
CA PHE A 60 -0.49 0.52 -4.59
C PHE A 60 -0.06 -0.10 -5.92
N VAL A 61 1.24 -0.06 -6.24
CA VAL A 61 1.77 -0.64 -7.47
C VAL A 61 2.76 -1.75 -7.15
N THR A 62 2.56 -2.93 -7.75
CA THR A 62 3.46 -4.08 -7.62
C THR A 62 4.66 -3.98 -8.57
N ASP A 63 5.69 -4.82 -8.37
CA ASP A 63 6.88 -4.84 -9.23
C ASP A 63 6.53 -5.15 -10.69
N ASP A 64 5.51 -5.96 -10.96
CA ASP A 64 5.04 -6.33 -12.30
C ASP A 64 4.01 -5.35 -12.90
N GLY A 65 3.83 -4.17 -12.27
CA GLY A 65 3.04 -3.07 -12.80
C GLY A 65 1.53 -3.19 -12.60
N HIS A 66 1.06 -4.00 -11.66
CA HIS A 66 -0.34 -4.03 -11.30
C HIS A 66 -0.69 -2.86 -10.36
N GLU A 67 -1.73 -2.10 -10.72
CA GLU A 67 -2.38 -1.11 -9.86
C GLU A 67 -3.40 -1.83 -8.98
N GLY A 68 -3.16 -1.86 -7.68
CA GLY A 68 -3.95 -2.62 -6.72
C GLY A 68 -4.42 -1.81 -5.51
N ASP A 69 -5.17 -2.48 -4.66
CA ASP A 69 -5.68 -1.95 -3.40
C ASP A 69 -4.55 -1.63 -2.40
N LEU A 70 -4.76 -0.65 -1.53
CA LEU A 70 -3.80 -0.24 -0.48
C LEU A 70 -3.43 -1.38 0.49
N ASP A 71 -4.31 -2.37 0.66
CA ASP A 71 -4.05 -3.53 1.51
C ASP A 71 -2.84 -4.35 1.04
N LEU A 72 -2.50 -4.30 -0.28
CA LEU A 72 -1.28 -4.93 -0.78
C LEU A 72 -0.03 -4.37 -0.10
N GLY A 73 -0.02 -3.06 0.19
CA GLY A 73 1.06 -2.41 0.95
C GLY A 73 1.19 -3.00 2.35
N HIS A 74 0.07 -3.18 3.06
CA HIS A 74 0.06 -3.86 4.34
C HIS A 74 0.60 -5.30 4.23
N TYR A 75 0.13 -6.05 3.23
CA TYR A 75 0.59 -7.43 3.05
C TYR A 75 2.10 -7.48 2.84
N GLU A 76 2.65 -6.68 1.91
CA GLU A 76 4.08 -6.66 1.64
C GLU A 76 4.90 -6.24 2.87
N ARG A 77 4.43 -5.26 3.66
CA ARG A 77 5.11 -4.81 4.89
C ARG A 77 5.15 -5.90 5.96
N PHE A 78 4.09 -6.71 6.07
CA PHE A 78 3.99 -7.75 7.09
C PHE A 78 4.70 -9.04 6.69
N ILE A 79 4.52 -9.51 5.44
CA ILE A 79 5.14 -10.76 5.01
C ILE A 79 6.54 -10.57 4.42
N ASP A 80 7.02 -9.32 4.25
CA ASP A 80 8.32 -8.98 3.66
C ASP A 80 8.58 -9.73 2.34
N GLU A 81 7.61 -9.70 1.44
CA GLU A 81 7.66 -10.27 0.09
C GLU A 81 6.98 -9.31 -0.88
N SER A 82 7.56 -9.17 -2.09
CA SER A 82 6.90 -8.44 -3.17
C SER A 82 5.74 -9.28 -3.74
N LEU A 83 4.59 -8.67 -3.84
CA LEU A 83 3.39 -9.26 -4.43
C LEU A 83 3.36 -9.04 -5.95
N SER A 84 2.45 -9.76 -6.62
CA SER A 84 2.26 -9.71 -8.07
C SER A 84 0.82 -9.33 -8.44
N ARG A 85 0.56 -9.17 -9.74
CA ARG A 85 -0.80 -8.94 -10.28
C ARG A 85 -1.82 -10.01 -9.92
N GLU A 86 -1.38 -11.21 -9.57
CA GLU A 86 -2.29 -12.24 -9.11
C GLU A 86 -2.70 -12.05 -7.64
N SER A 87 -2.04 -11.15 -6.92
CA SER A 87 -2.34 -10.84 -5.53
C SER A 87 -3.52 -9.89 -5.35
N ASN A 88 -4.04 -9.29 -6.43
CA ASN A 88 -5.26 -8.49 -6.37
C ASN A 88 -6.11 -8.68 -7.64
N PHE A 89 -7.40 -8.79 -7.46
CA PHE A 89 -8.36 -8.70 -8.55
C PHE A 89 -9.72 -8.19 -8.07
N THR A 90 -10.40 -7.49 -8.97
CA THR A 90 -11.72 -6.91 -8.70
C THR A 90 -12.81 -7.74 -9.36
N GLN A 91 -14.04 -7.61 -8.87
CA GLN A 91 -15.20 -8.18 -9.56
C GLN A 91 -15.34 -7.62 -10.97
N GLY A 92 -15.04 -6.32 -11.16
CA GLY A 92 -15.03 -5.69 -12.48
C GLY A 92 -14.07 -6.34 -13.46
N SER A 93 -12.85 -6.71 -13.02
CA SER A 93 -11.87 -7.41 -13.87
C SER A 93 -12.35 -8.80 -14.29
N ILE A 94 -13.01 -9.52 -13.39
CA ILE A 94 -13.64 -10.83 -13.69
C ILE A 94 -14.74 -10.67 -14.73
N TYR A 95 -15.67 -9.72 -14.52
CA TYR A 95 -16.76 -9.47 -15.49
C TYR A 95 -16.25 -8.98 -16.83
N LYS A 96 -15.27 -8.06 -16.87
CA LYS A 96 -14.66 -7.58 -18.12
C LYS A 96 -14.10 -8.77 -18.94
N SER A 97 -13.33 -9.64 -18.29
CA SER A 97 -12.76 -10.84 -18.92
C SER A 97 -13.85 -11.80 -19.43
N LEU A 98 -14.87 -12.04 -18.61
CA LEU A 98 -15.96 -12.96 -18.94
C LEU A 98 -16.80 -12.46 -20.11
N ILE A 99 -17.16 -11.17 -20.12
CA ILE A 99 -17.91 -10.53 -21.22
C ILE A 99 -17.08 -10.53 -22.51
N ALA A 100 -15.78 -10.25 -22.43
CA ALA A 100 -14.90 -10.33 -23.59
C ALA A 100 -14.85 -11.75 -24.19
N ARG A 101 -14.83 -12.80 -23.37
CA ARG A 101 -14.90 -14.20 -23.80
C ARG A 101 -16.24 -14.53 -24.44
N GLU A 102 -17.35 -14.05 -23.86
CA GLU A 102 -18.69 -14.22 -24.42
C GLU A 102 -18.79 -13.59 -25.82
N ARG A 103 -18.32 -12.34 -25.96
CA ARG A 103 -18.33 -11.63 -27.25
C ARG A 103 -17.49 -12.30 -28.34
N ARG A 104 -16.41 -13.03 -27.97
CA ARG A 104 -15.62 -13.84 -28.91
C ARG A 104 -16.25 -15.17 -29.25
N GLY A 105 -17.33 -15.57 -28.57
CA GLY A 105 -18.01 -16.85 -28.80
C GLY A 105 -17.41 -18.05 -28.08
N ASP A 106 -16.55 -17.83 -27.07
CA ASP A 106 -15.85 -18.90 -26.33
C ASP A 106 -16.83 -19.87 -25.60
N PHE A 107 -18.08 -19.45 -25.40
CA PHE A 107 -19.12 -20.25 -24.75
C PHE A 107 -20.05 -21.00 -25.73
N LEU A 108 -19.77 -20.98 -27.01
CA LEU A 108 -20.46 -21.73 -28.06
C LEU A 108 -21.99 -21.58 -28.05
N GLY A 109 -22.50 -20.38 -27.72
CA GLY A 109 -23.92 -20.05 -27.62
C GLY A 109 -24.59 -20.47 -26.28
N GLY A 110 -23.82 -21.00 -25.32
CA GLY A 110 -24.33 -21.31 -23.99
C GLY A 110 -24.69 -20.05 -23.19
N THR A 111 -25.68 -20.15 -22.29
CA THR A 111 -26.04 -19.07 -21.39
C THR A 111 -24.95 -18.86 -20.33
N VAL A 112 -24.39 -17.65 -20.28
CA VAL A 112 -23.38 -17.26 -19.29
C VAL A 112 -24.08 -16.74 -18.02
N GLN A 113 -23.76 -17.31 -16.86
CA GLN A 113 -24.40 -17.03 -15.58
C GLN A 113 -23.36 -16.77 -14.48
N VAL A 114 -23.76 -16.18 -13.35
CA VAL A 114 -22.86 -16.02 -12.19
C VAL A 114 -22.34 -17.38 -11.74
N ILE A 115 -23.22 -18.35 -11.56
CA ILE A 115 -22.86 -19.76 -11.33
C ILE A 115 -23.15 -20.56 -12.61
N PRO A 116 -22.16 -21.23 -13.21
CA PRO A 116 -20.80 -21.44 -12.72
C PRO A 116 -19.73 -20.49 -13.29
N HIS A 117 -20.06 -19.58 -14.22
CA HIS A 117 -19.04 -18.92 -15.04
C HIS A 117 -18.22 -17.89 -14.24
N VAL A 118 -18.88 -17.00 -13.49
CA VAL A 118 -18.16 -16.01 -12.64
C VAL A 118 -17.43 -16.73 -11.51
N THR A 119 -18.09 -17.69 -10.82
CA THR A 119 -17.47 -18.44 -9.73
C THR A 119 -16.27 -19.27 -10.21
N ASN A 120 -16.31 -19.85 -11.40
CA ASN A 120 -15.17 -20.55 -11.99
C ASN A 120 -14.02 -19.59 -12.32
N ALA A 121 -14.32 -18.42 -12.90
CA ALA A 121 -13.28 -17.43 -13.18
C ALA A 121 -12.59 -16.92 -11.90
N ILE A 122 -13.33 -16.77 -10.80
CA ILE A 122 -12.76 -16.45 -9.48
C ILE A 122 -11.87 -17.60 -8.98
N LYS A 123 -12.35 -18.85 -9.05
CA LYS A 123 -11.57 -20.03 -8.63
C LYS A 123 -10.28 -20.19 -9.45
N GLU A 124 -10.31 -19.88 -10.74
CA GLU A 124 -9.12 -19.86 -11.59
C GLU A 124 -8.04 -18.92 -11.04
N ARG A 125 -8.41 -17.75 -10.50
CA ARG A 125 -7.47 -16.82 -9.84
C ARG A 125 -6.88 -17.42 -8.56
N LEU A 126 -7.70 -18.11 -7.75
CA LEU A 126 -7.25 -18.78 -6.53
C LEU A 126 -6.24 -19.91 -6.83
N TYR A 127 -6.43 -20.65 -7.89
CA TYR A 127 -5.46 -21.67 -8.31
C TYR A 127 -4.18 -21.05 -8.85
N ARG A 128 -4.33 -20.01 -9.70
CA ARG A 128 -3.20 -19.36 -10.38
C ARG A 128 -2.20 -18.74 -9.41
N ILE A 129 -2.67 -18.03 -8.38
CA ILE A 129 -1.76 -17.43 -7.40
C ILE A 129 -0.96 -18.51 -6.65
N ALA A 130 -1.58 -19.62 -6.29
CA ALA A 130 -0.91 -20.73 -5.61
C ALA A 130 0.17 -21.36 -6.49
N GLU A 131 -0.10 -21.52 -7.78
CA GLU A 131 0.85 -22.09 -8.75
C GLU A 131 2.02 -21.15 -9.02
N GLN A 132 1.74 -19.87 -9.26
CA GLN A 132 2.78 -18.90 -9.64
C GLN A 132 3.70 -18.53 -8.47
N SER A 133 3.17 -18.40 -7.27
CA SER A 133 3.97 -18.06 -6.08
C SER A 133 4.72 -19.27 -5.50
N ASN A 134 4.37 -20.49 -5.89
CA ASN A 134 4.84 -21.73 -5.25
C ASN A 134 4.72 -21.66 -3.71
N ALA A 135 3.63 -21.05 -3.24
CA ALA A 135 3.35 -20.89 -1.81
C ALA A 135 2.86 -22.18 -1.17
N ASP A 136 3.23 -22.38 0.09
CA ASP A 136 2.67 -23.45 0.94
C ASP A 136 1.27 -23.06 1.42
N ILE A 137 1.07 -21.76 1.70
CA ILE A 137 -0.18 -21.22 2.24
C ILE A 137 -0.53 -19.92 1.47
N VAL A 138 -1.77 -19.85 1.00
CA VAL A 138 -2.37 -18.66 0.38
C VAL A 138 -3.42 -18.09 1.33
N ILE A 139 -3.31 -16.81 1.67
CA ILE A 139 -4.30 -16.09 2.46
C ILE A 139 -5.05 -15.13 1.53
N SER A 140 -6.33 -15.39 1.30
CA SER A 140 -7.19 -14.57 0.44
C SER A 140 -8.18 -13.76 1.28
N GLU A 141 -8.04 -12.45 1.25
CA GLU A 141 -8.98 -11.54 1.91
C GLU A 141 -10.14 -11.21 0.96
N ILE A 142 -11.36 -11.45 1.40
CA ILE A 142 -12.58 -11.03 0.70
C ILE A 142 -12.97 -9.63 1.17
N GLY A 143 -12.91 -8.67 0.27
CA GLY A 143 -13.32 -7.29 0.50
C GLY A 143 -14.82 -7.16 0.75
N GLY A 144 -15.23 -6.01 1.28
CA GLY A 144 -16.62 -5.75 1.66
C GLY A 144 -17.03 -6.41 2.98
N THR A 145 -18.33 -6.38 3.24
CA THR A 145 -18.95 -6.91 4.46
C THR A 145 -19.85 -8.07 4.10
N ILE A 146 -19.88 -9.10 4.93
CA ILE A 146 -20.79 -10.23 4.71
C ILE A 146 -22.24 -9.74 4.70
N GLY A 147 -22.98 -10.14 3.67
CA GLY A 147 -24.35 -9.64 3.40
C GLY A 147 -24.40 -8.65 2.25
N ASP A 148 -23.29 -8.01 1.87
CA ASP A 148 -23.23 -7.14 0.69
C ASP A 148 -23.42 -7.96 -0.58
N ILE A 149 -24.26 -7.46 -1.49
CA ILE A 149 -24.60 -8.14 -2.76
C ILE A 149 -23.33 -8.33 -3.59
N GLU A 150 -22.45 -7.33 -3.59
CA GLU A 150 -21.23 -7.28 -4.38
C GLU A 150 -20.22 -8.39 -3.98
N SER A 151 -20.18 -8.77 -2.71
CA SER A 151 -19.25 -9.80 -2.21
C SER A 151 -19.74 -11.24 -2.39
N GLN A 152 -21.03 -11.43 -2.67
CA GLN A 152 -21.66 -12.76 -2.76
C GLN A 152 -20.98 -13.70 -3.76
N PRO A 153 -20.60 -13.29 -5.00
CA PRO A 153 -19.94 -14.17 -5.93
C PRO A 153 -18.59 -14.69 -5.43
N PHE A 154 -17.84 -13.87 -4.67
CA PHE A 154 -16.57 -14.27 -4.06
C PHE A 154 -16.76 -15.31 -2.96
N ILE A 155 -17.73 -15.09 -2.08
CA ILE A 155 -18.02 -16.02 -0.98
C ILE A 155 -18.55 -17.36 -1.53
N GLU A 156 -19.41 -17.31 -2.55
CA GLU A 156 -19.89 -18.53 -3.22
C GLU A 156 -18.75 -19.27 -3.92
N ALA A 157 -17.83 -18.56 -4.60
CA ALA A 157 -16.65 -19.18 -5.20
C ALA A 157 -15.74 -19.83 -4.14
N ALA A 158 -15.49 -19.15 -3.01
CA ALA A 158 -14.71 -19.69 -1.90
C ALA A 158 -15.38 -20.93 -1.27
N ARG A 159 -16.71 -20.92 -1.12
CA ARG A 159 -17.49 -22.08 -0.66
C ARG A 159 -17.35 -23.27 -1.61
N GLN A 160 -17.46 -23.03 -2.93
CA GLN A 160 -17.26 -24.08 -3.94
C GLN A 160 -15.82 -24.59 -3.92
N PHE A 161 -14.85 -23.68 -3.83
CA PHE A 161 -13.42 -24.01 -3.76
C PHE A 161 -13.12 -24.93 -2.57
N LYS A 162 -13.66 -24.62 -1.36
CA LYS A 162 -13.51 -25.51 -0.18
C LYS A 162 -14.03 -26.92 -0.45
N LYS A 163 -15.15 -27.05 -1.19
CA LYS A 163 -15.75 -28.35 -1.53
C LYS A 163 -14.93 -29.15 -2.55
N GLU A 164 -14.24 -28.45 -3.46
CA GLU A 164 -13.42 -29.06 -4.52
C GLU A 164 -12.03 -29.48 -4.01
N ARG A 165 -11.62 -28.99 -2.84
CA ARG A 165 -10.32 -29.28 -2.22
C ARG A 165 -10.43 -30.45 -1.24
N PRO A 166 -9.31 -31.17 -0.97
CA PRO A 166 -9.27 -32.15 0.11
C PRO A 166 -9.74 -31.57 1.44
N TYR A 167 -10.39 -32.37 2.24
CA TYR A 167 -10.84 -31.96 3.57
C TYR A 167 -9.65 -31.46 4.42
N GLY A 168 -9.79 -30.30 5.04
CA GLY A 168 -8.73 -29.68 5.84
C GLY A 168 -7.71 -28.84 5.02
N ASP A 169 -7.91 -28.65 3.71
CA ASP A 169 -7.04 -27.78 2.89
C ASP A 169 -7.50 -26.31 2.83
N VAL A 170 -8.71 -26.01 3.30
CA VAL A 170 -9.31 -24.68 3.25
C VAL A 170 -9.92 -24.31 4.58
N LEU A 171 -9.50 -23.17 5.13
CA LEU A 171 -10.04 -22.59 6.36
C LEU A 171 -10.69 -21.25 6.10
N PHE A 172 -11.69 -20.90 6.93
CA PHE A 172 -12.33 -19.59 6.95
C PHE A 172 -12.08 -18.90 8.29
N VAL A 173 -11.52 -17.69 8.21
CA VAL A 173 -11.35 -16.77 9.34
C VAL A 173 -12.36 -15.63 9.17
N HIS A 174 -13.20 -15.41 10.17
CA HIS A 174 -14.21 -14.36 10.13
C HIS A 174 -13.87 -13.26 11.12
N VAL A 175 -13.54 -12.07 10.60
CA VAL A 175 -13.25 -10.88 11.41
C VAL A 175 -14.56 -10.13 11.67
N THR A 176 -14.84 -9.81 12.93
CA THR A 176 -16.11 -9.19 13.33
C THR A 176 -15.92 -8.19 14.46
N LEU A 177 -16.91 -7.34 14.68
CA LEU A 177 -16.90 -6.32 15.72
C LEU A 177 -17.62 -6.80 16.99
N VAL A 178 -16.98 -6.60 18.13
CA VAL A 178 -17.56 -6.74 19.46
C VAL A 178 -17.54 -5.37 20.14
N PRO A 179 -18.55 -4.52 19.88
CA PRO A 179 -18.53 -3.14 20.36
C PRO A 179 -18.77 -3.07 21.89
N TYR A 180 -18.10 -2.13 22.54
CA TYR A 180 -18.41 -1.73 23.89
C TYR A 180 -19.51 -0.68 23.90
N ILE A 181 -20.54 -0.87 24.72
CA ILE A 181 -21.63 0.09 24.89
C ILE A 181 -21.43 0.82 26.21
N ALA A 182 -20.92 2.03 26.15
CA ALA A 182 -20.59 2.83 27.33
C ALA A 182 -21.76 2.98 28.33
N ALA A 183 -22.98 3.20 27.83
CA ALA A 183 -24.18 3.34 28.67
C ALA A 183 -24.57 2.03 29.41
N ALA A 184 -24.14 0.87 28.91
CA ALA A 184 -24.41 -0.44 29.51
C ALA A 184 -23.18 -1.01 30.23
N HIS A 185 -22.03 -0.36 30.13
CA HIS A 185 -20.73 -0.81 30.66
C HIS A 185 -20.39 -2.26 30.30
N GLU A 186 -20.71 -2.68 29.07
CA GLU A 186 -20.44 -4.04 28.61
C GLU A 186 -20.19 -4.14 27.12
N VAL A 187 -19.42 -5.15 26.69
CA VAL A 187 -19.27 -5.53 25.30
C VAL A 187 -20.49 -6.30 24.79
N LYS A 188 -20.87 -6.10 23.53
CA LYS A 188 -22.05 -6.72 22.92
C LYS A 188 -21.68 -7.72 21.82
N THR A 189 -22.11 -8.96 22.00
CA THR A 189 -21.84 -10.07 21.06
C THR A 189 -22.87 -10.22 19.93
N LYS A 190 -23.97 -9.48 19.96
CA LYS A 190 -25.03 -9.59 18.95
C LYS A 190 -24.58 -9.26 17.53
N PRO A 191 -23.77 -8.22 17.27
CA PRO A 191 -23.26 -7.96 15.93
C PRO A 191 -22.50 -9.14 15.35
N THR A 192 -21.60 -9.73 16.13
CA THR A 192 -20.84 -10.96 15.78
C THR A 192 -21.77 -12.11 15.44
N GLN A 193 -22.76 -12.40 16.30
CA GLN A 193 -23.72 -13.49 16.09
C GLN A 193 -24.51 -13.32 14.79
N HIS A 194 -24.95 -12.08 14.48
CA HIS A 194 -25.68 -11.79 13.24
C HIS A 194 -24.78 -11.94 12.02
N SER A 195 -23.55 -11.45 12.08
CA SER A 195 -22.58 -11.56 10.99
C SER A 195 -22.25 -13.01 10.66
N VAL A 196 -21.97 -13.84 11.68
CA VAL A 196 -21.72 -15.28 11.48
C VAL A 196 -22.98 -16.00 10.98
N LYS A 197 -24.17 -15.62 11.44
CA LYS A 197 -25.43 -16.18 10.94
C LYS A 197 -25.59 -15.89 9.44
N GLU A 198 -25.25 -14.68 9.00
CA GLU A 198 -25.32 -14.30 7.59
C GLU A 198 -24.32 -15.13 6.75
N LEU A 199 -23.07 -15.27 7.21
CA LEU A 199 -22.07 -16.12 6.56
C LEU A 199 -22.53 -17.57 6.43
N ARG A 200 -23.14 -18.12 7.49
CA ARG A 200 -23.71 -19.48 7.49
C ARG A 200 -24.90 -19.63 6.56
N SER A 201 -25.70 -18.57 6.34
CA SER A 201 -26.83 -18.60 5.42
C SER A 201 -26.39 -18.84 3.96
N ILE A 202 -25.17 -18.43 3.62
CA ILE A 202 -24.54 -18.70 2.32
C ILE A 202 -23.86 -20.09 2.27
N GLY A 203 -23.84 -20.82 3.38
CA GLY A 203 -23.25 -22.16 3.47
C GLY A 203 -21.77 -22.19 3.85
N VAL A 204 -21.26 -21.15 4.46
CA VAL A 204 -19.89 -21.07 4.99
C VAL A 204 -19.90 -21.07 6.51
N GLN A 205 -19.28 -22.07 7.13
CA GLN A 205 -19.00 -22.09 8.57
C GLN A 205 -17.58 -21.56 8.78
N PRO A 206 -17.37 -20.51 9.60
CA PRO A 206 -16.02 -20.08 9.95
C PRO A 206 -15.33 -21.14 10.82
N ASP A 207 -14.03 -21.30 10.59
CA ASP A 207 -13.16 -22.16 11.42
C ASP A 207 -12.61 -21.36 12.62
N PHE A 208 -12.43 -20.04 12.44
CA PHE A 208 -11.97 -19.09 13.46
C PHE A 208 -12.79 -17.80 13.41
N ILE A 209 -13.00 -17.18 14.57
CA ILE A 209 -13.60 -15.86 14.69
C ILE A 209 -12.60 -14.93 15.35
N VAL A 210 -12.25 -13.83 14.67
CA VAL A 210 -11.40 -12.78 15.22
C VAL A 210 -12.28 -11.59 15.61
N CYS A 211 -12.34 -11.31 16.88
CA CYS A 211 -13.19 -10.28 17.48
C CYS A 211 -12.42 -8.98 17.65
N ARG A 212 -12.70 -7.98 16.81
CA ARG A 212 -12.21 -6.61 16.99
C ARG A 212 -12.98 -5.93 18.10
N SER A 213 -12.26 -5.29 19.01
CA SER A 213 -12.84 -4.52 20.12
C SER A 213 -11.82 -3.48 20.61
N ASP A 214 -12.31 -2.40 21.17
CA ASP A 214 -11.53 -1.42 21.92
C ASP A 214 -11.37 -1.79 23.42
N HIS A 215 -12.02 -2.90 23.83
CA HIS A 215 -12.02 -3.40 25.19
C HIS A 215 -11.66 -4.89 25.24
N GLU A 216 -11.16 -5.35 26.38
CA GLU A 216 -10.88 -6.76 26.61
C GLU A 216 -12.13 -7.64 26.44
N ILE A 217 -11.93 -8.79 25.84
CA ILE A 217 -12.95 -9.81 25.63
C ILE A 217 -12.76 -10.93 26.65
N SER A 218 -13.61 -10.93 27.68
CA SER A 218 -13.55 -11.93 28.75
C SER A 218 -13.81 -13.35 28.24
N GLU A 219 -13.38 -14.36 28.99
CA GLU A 219 -13.63 -15.76 28.70
C GLU A 219 -15.13 -16.05 28.54
N GLN A 220 -15.99 -15.52 29.42
CA GLN A 220 -17.45 -15.65 29.32
C GLN A 220 -18.01 -15.09 28.00
N VAL A 221 -17.44 -14.00 27.50
CA VAL A 221 -17.83 -13.41 26.21
C VAL A 221 -17.38 -14.30 25.07
N ARG A 222 -16.18 -14.88 25.14
CA ARG A 222 -15.67 -15.86 24.14
C ARG A 222 -16.53 -17.13 24.11
N GLU A 223 -16.86 -17.72 25.26
CA GLU A 223 -17.74 -18.87 25.37
C GLU A 223 -19.13 -18.59 24.78
N LYS A 224 -19.68 -17.40 25.06
CA LYS A 224 -20.97 -16.98 24.50
C LYS A 224 -20.91 -16.86 22.96
N ILE A 225 -19.87 -16.25 22.41
CA ILE A 225 -19.69 -16.16 20.96
C ILE A 225 -19.55 -17.55 20.37
N ALA A 226 -18.70 -18.39 20.95
CA ALA A 226 -18.45 -19.77 20.53
C ALA A 226 -19.75 -20.59 20.44
N LEU A 227 -20.56 -20.53 21.49
CA LEU A 227 -21.85 -21.23 21.54
C LEU A 227 -22.81 -20.81 20.43
N PHE A 228 -22.96 -19.48 20.19
CA PHE A 228 -23.90 -18.98 19.19
C PHE A 228 -23.40 -19.09 17.75
N CYS A 229 -22.08 -19.16 17.57
CA CYS A 229 -21.46 -19.19 16.25
C CYS A 229 -20.97 -20.58 15.84
N ASP A 230 -21.16 -21.59 16.71
CA ASP A 230 -20.82 -23.00 16.47
C ASP A 230 -19.33 -23.20 16.14
N VAL A 231 -18.48 -22.61 17.01
CA VAL A 231 -17.02 -22.78 17.01
C VAL A 231 -16.55 -23.16 18.41
N ALA A 232 -15.34 -23.67 18.56
CA ALA A 232 -14.78 -23.91 19.89
C ALA A 232 -14.39 -22.57 20.57
N PRO A 233 -14.49 -22.44 21.91
CA PRO A 233 -14.10 -21.22 22.62
C PRO A 233 -12.66 -20.77 22.34
N GLU A 234 -11.75 -21.72 22.18
CA GLU A 234 -10.34 -21.48 21.83
C GLU A 234 -10.15 -20.94 20.41
N ASP A 235 -11.12 -21.10 19.51
CA ASP A 235 -11.10 -20.58 18.14
C ASP A 235 -11.72 -19.18 18.03
N VAL A 236 -12.18 -18.60 19.14
CA VAL A 236 -12.59 -17.20 19.26
C VAL A 236 -11.41 -16.37 19.77
N LEU A 237 -10.83 -15.55 18.90
CA LEU A 237 -9.65 -14.77 19.17
C LEU A 237 -10.04 -13.29 19.42
N ALA A 238 -9.37 -12.64 20.35
CA ALA A 238 -9.50 -11.21 20.54
C ALA A 238 -8.44 -10.47 19.70
N CYS A 239 -8.82 -9.40 19.06
CA CYS A 239 -7.93 -8.46 18.39
C CYS A 239 -8.28 -7.06 18.88
N ILE A 240 -7.63 -6.67 19.97
CA ILE A 240 -7.85 -5.37 20.63
C ILE A 240 -7.07 -4.29 19.87
N ASP A 241 -7.52 -3.04 19.95
CA ASP A 241 -6.80 -1.93 19.38
C ASP A 241 -5.40 -1.82 20.02
N ALA A 242 -4.39 -1.78 19.17
CA ALA A 242 -2.99 -1.72 19.55
C ALA A 242 -2.40 -0.34 19.21
N PRO A 243 -1.39 0.15 19.94
CA PRO A 243 -0.69 1.40 19.63
C PRO A 243 -0.07 1.40 18.23
N SER A 244 0.42 0.25 17.78
CA SER A 244 0.96 0.04 16.45
C SER A 244 0.36 -1.20 15.80
N ILE A 245 0.08 -1.12 14.48
CA ILE A 245 -0.38 -2.29 13.72
C ILE A 245 0.63 -3.44 13.75
N TYR A 246 1.91 -3.14 13.94
CA TYR A 246 3.00 -4.13 14.03
C TYR A 246 3.02 -4.91 15.35
N GLU A 247 2.23 -4.53 16.36
CA GLU A 247 2.03 -5.30 17.59
C GLU A 247 0.96 -6.40 17.42
N VAL A 248 0.06 -6.25 16.44
CA VAL A 248 -1.05 -7.20 16.22
C VAL A 248 -0.56 -8.63 16.02
N PRO A 249 0.53 -8.92 15.27
CA PRO A 249 1.05 -10.28 15.18
C PRO A 249 1.40 -10.90 16.53
N LEU A 250 2.00 -10.14 17.45
CA LEU A 250 2.35 -10.64 18.79
C LEU A 250 1.11 -10.97 19.62
N SER A 251 0.10 -10.09 19.58
CA SER A 251 -1.19 -10.34 20.25
C SER A 251 -1.91 -11.61 19.74
N LEU A 252 -1.83 -11.89 18.44
CA LEU A 252 -2.39 -13.10 17.84
C LEU A 252 -1.52 -14.34 18.13
N PHE A 253 -0.19 -14.17 18.20
CA PHE A 253 0.75 -15.23 18.59
C PHE A 253 0.52 -15.71 20.02
N ASP A 254 0.31 -14.79 20.98
CA ASP A 254 0.04 -15.10 22.37
C ASP A 254 -1.24 -15.94 22.53
N GLN A 255 -2.18 -15.81 21.59
CA GLN A 255 -3.38 -16.64 21.51
C GLN A 255 -3.19 -17.91 20.68
N GLN A 256 -1.95 -18.20 20.24
CA GLN A 256 -1.57 -19.38 19.45
C GLN A 256 -2.32 -19.52 18.12
N PHE A 257 -2.64 -18.40 17.47
CA PHE A 257 -3.46 -18.41 16.25
C PHE A 257 -2.79 -19.19 15.12
N ASP A 258 -1.52 -18.95 14.87
CA ASP A 258 -0.69 -19.66 13.90
C ASP A 258 -0.62 -21.18 14.17
N THR A 259 -0.39 -21.54 15.43
CA THR A 259 -0.34 -22.93 15.88
C THR A 259 -1.68 -23.65 15.66
N LYS A 260 -2.80 -22.99 15.98
CA LYS A 260 -4.15 -23.51 15.75
C LYS A 260 -4.44 -23.72 14.27
N VAL A 261 -4.04 -22.75 13.42
CA VAL A 261 -4.17 -22.83 11.96
C VAL A 261 -3.35 -23.99 11.41
N LEU A 262 -2.08 -24.12 11.78
CA LEU A 262 -1.22 -25.23 11.33
C LEU A 262 -1.77 -26.60 11.78
N LYS A 263 -2.26 -26.69 13.02
CA LYS A 263 -2.91 -27.91 13.52
C LYS A 263 -4.15 -28.28 12.71
N ARG A 264 -4.99 -27.30 12.35
CA ARG A 264 -6.17 -27.53 11.50
C ARG A 264 -5.80 -28.01 10.10
N PHE A 265 -4.68 -27.53 9.56
CA PHE A 265 -4.15 -27.99 8.27
C PHE A 265 -3.42 -29.33 8.34
N GLY A 266 -3.16 -29.85 9.53
CA GLY A 266 -2.33 -31.06 9.71
C GLY A 266 -0.86 -30.81 9.30
N LEU A 267 -0.37 -29.58 9.44
CA LEU A 267 0.99 -29.18 9.14
C LEU A 267 1.86 -29.21 10.39
N GLU A 268 3.17 -29.35 10.19
CA GLU A 268 4.17 -29.25 11.25
C GLU A 268 4.15 -27.86 11.89
N GLN A 269 4.67 -27.77 13.11
CA GLN A 269 4.76 -26.52 13.87
C GLN A 269 6.24 -26.23 14.17
N PRO A 270 7.03 -25.77 13.17
CA PRO A 270 8.41 -25.41 13.38
C PRO A 270 8.54 -24.30 14.44
N GLU A 271 9.74 -24.17 15.01
CA GLU A 271 10.05 -23.06 15.90
C GLU A 271 9.85 -21.72 15.15
N ILE A 272 9.22 -20.76 15.82
CA ILE A 272 8.94 -19.45 15.24
C ILE A 272 10.08 -18.47 15.52
N ASN A 273 10.48 -17.72 14.51
CA ASN A 273 11.44 -16.62 14.67
C ASN A 273 10.72 -15.27 14.59
N LEU A 274 10.49 -14.66 15.75
CA LEU A 274 9.90 -13.32 15.87
C LEU A 274 10.94 -12.25 16.20
N ASP A 275 12.23 -12.57 16.24
CA ASP A 275 13.29 -11.63 16.61
C ASP A 275 13.32 -10.37 15.73
N PRO A 276 13.16 -10.44 14.38
CA PRO A 276 13.15 -9.24 13.56
C PRO A 276 12.02 -8.27 13.94
N LEU A 277 10.80 -8.79 14.15
CA LEU A 277 9.65 -7.97 14.55
C LEU A 277 9.83 -7.39 15.95
N LYS A 278 10.27 -8.21 16.92
CA LYS A 278 10.53 -7.75 18.30
C LYS A 278 11.64 -6.71 18.35
N SER A 279 12.69 -6.86 17.54
CA SER A 279 13.76 -5.87 17.44
C SER A 279 13.25 -4.54 16.90
N PHE A 280 12.42 -4.57 15.86
CA PHE A 280 11.78 -3.37 15.32
C PHE A 280 10.89 -2.68 16.37
N LEU A 281 10.02 -3.42 17.04
CA LEU A 281 9.13 -2.87 18.07
C LEU A 281 9.94 -2.29 19.26
N SER A 282 10.98 -2.99 19.71
CA SER A 282 11.86 -2.49 20.78
C SER A 282 12.59 -1.21 20.35
N ALA A 283 12.99 -1.09 19.08
CA ALA A 283 13.59 0.13 18.55
C ALA A 283 12.55 1.27 18.48
N ALA A 284 11.30 0.95 18.08
CA ALA A 284 10.20 1.92 18.05
C ALA A 284 9.84 2.44 19.44
N ASP A 285 9.84 1.57 20.47
CA ASP A 285 9.59 1.95 21.85
C ASP A 285 10.73 2.79 22.46
N ALA A 286 11.95 2.64 21.94
CA ALA A 286 13.14 3.36 22.40
C ALA A 286 13.39 4.69 21.67
N VAL A 287 12.49 5.10 20.78
CA VAL A 287 12.60 6.36 20.04
C VAL A 287 12.56 7.56 21.00
N GLU A 288 13.53 8.47 20.84
CA GLU A 288 13.62 9.70 21.63
C GLU A 288 13.63 10.94 20.72
N GLY A 289 12.80 11.93 21.06
CA GLY A 289 12.67 13.15 20.26
C GLY A 289 11.78 13.00 19.03
N THR A 290 11.58 14.10 18.34
CA THR A 290 10.67 14.20 17.20
C THR A 290 11.32 15.00 16.08
N VAL A 291 11.07 14.70 14.84
CA VAL A 291 11.33 15.55 13.68
C VAL A 291 10.00 15.84 12.97
N ASP A 292 9.78 17.10 12.63
CA ASP A 292 8.55 17.59 12.04
C ASP A 292 8.66 17.58 10.52
N ILE A 293 7.91 16.71 9.83
CA ILE A 293 7.95 16.51 8.38
C ILE A 293 6.65 17.01 7.75
N ALA A 294 6.74 18.05 6.91
CA ALA A 294 5.63 18.47 6.07
C ALA A 294 5.48 17.55 4.87
N VAL A 295 4.29 17.01 4.64
CA VAL A 295 3.91 16.31 3.40
C VAL A 295 2.94 17.22 2.62
N VAL A 296 3.47 17.92 1.61
CA VAL A 296 2.71 18.91 0.83
C VAL A 296 1.96 18.23 -0.29
N GLY A 297 0.73 17.86 -0.03
CA GLY A 297 -0.13 17.05 -0.91
C GLY A 297 -1.43 17.74 -1.30
N LYS A 298 -2.34 16.97 -1.91
CA LYS A 298 -3.70 17.43 -2.27
C LYS A 298 -4.83 16.56 -1.73
N TYR A 299 -4.49 15.45 -1.07
CA TYR A 299 -5.46 14.51 -0.49
C TYR A 299 -5.37 14.49 1.03
N VAL A 300 -5.06 15.62 1.62
CA VAL A 300 -4.70 15.76 3.04
C VAL A 300 -5.83 15.45 4.02
N SER A 301 -7.09 15.51 3.58
CA SER A 301 -8.24 15.14 4.40
C SER A 301 -8.43 13.64 4.58
N LEU A 302 -7.67 12.81 3.84
CA LEU A 302 -7.69 11.35 3.93
C LEU A 302 -6.25 10.82 4.04
N PRO A 303 -5.75 10.53 5.25
CA PRO A 303 -4.39 10.01 5.45
C PRO A 303 -4.08 8.75 4.63
N ASP A 304 -5.07 7.88 4.42
CA ASP A 304 -4.93 6.65 3.61
C ASP A 304 -4.47 6.90 2.16
N ALA A 305 -4.64 8.14 1.65
CA ALA A 305 -4.11 8.51 0.34
C ALA A 305 -2.57 8.60 0.30
N TYR A 306 -1.93 8.69 1.46
CA TYR A 306 -0.47 8.76 1.64
C TYR A 306 0.06 7.67 2.58
N LEU A 307 -0.69 6.58 2.74
CA LEU A 307 -0.40 5.52 3.72
C LEU A 307 1.03 5.00 3.60
N SER A 308 1.49 4.64 2.40
CA SER A 308 2.85 4.11 2.21
C SER A 308 3.93 5.15 2.49
N ILE A 309 3.68 6.45 2.27
CA ILE A 309 4.60 7.53 2.66
C ILE A 309 4.68 7.66 4.18
N ILE A 310 3.53 7.66 4.86
CA ILE A 310 3.45 7.73 6.33
C ILE A 310 4.18 6.54 6.97
N GLU A 311 3.93 5.33 6.46
CA GLU A 311 4.61 4.12 6.92
C GLU A 311 6.14 4.16 6.64
N ALA A 312 6.55 4.66 5.46
CA ALA A 312 7.97 4.78 5.12
C ALA A 312 8.69 5.81 6.01
N LEU A 313 8.04 6.92 6.34
CA LEU A 313 8.55 7.92 7.31
C LEU A 313 8.62 7.32 8.73
N TYR A 314 7.61 6.56 9.15
CA TYR A 314 7.63 5.85 10.43
C TYR A 314 8.81 4.86 10.52
N HIS A 315 8.99 4.01 9.50
CA HIS A 315 10.12 3.08 9.45
C HIS A 315 11.48 3.81 9.48
N ALA A 316 11.60 4.91 8.75
CA ALA A 316 12.80 5.74 8.72
C ALA A 316 13.05 6.46 10.04
N GLY A 317 11.99 6.90 10.72
CA GLY A 317 12.05 7.48 12.05
C GLY A 317 12.63 6.49 13.05
N VAL A 318 12.08 5.28 13.10
CA VAL A 318 12.59 4.20 13.97
C VAL A 318 14.06 3.89 13.68
N ALA A 319 14.45 3.82 12.39
CA ALA A 319 15.84 3.58 11.99
C ALA A 319 16.81 4.69 12.42
N ASN A 320 16.32 5.94 12.55
CA ASN A 320 17.11 7.08 13.02
C ASN A 320 16.96 7.34 14.55
N GLY A 321 16.16 6.54 15.26
CA GLY A 321 15.91 6.70 16.70
C GLY A 321 15.07 7.93 17.04
N VAL A 322 14.24 8.43 16.11
CA VAL A 322 13.39 9.61 16.30
C VAL A 322 11.95 9.33 15.86
N HIS A 323 10.99 10.04 16.41
CA HIS A 323 9.62 10.04 15.91
C HIS A 323 9.51 11.03 14.73
N ALA A 324 9.12 10.54 13.56
CA ALA A 324 8.80 11.37 12.42
C ALA A 324 7.32 11.81 12.51
N GLU A 325 7.09 13.02 12.98
CA GLU A 325 5.74 13.61 13.05
C GLU A 325 5.36 14.15 11.68
N VAL A 326 4.27 13.62 11.12
CA VAL A 326 3.83 13.93 9.76
C VAL A 326 2.74 15.00 9.78
N HIS A 327 3.02 16.15 9.17
CA HIS A 327 2.09 17.25 8.97
C HIS A 327 1.58 17.24 7.53
N LEU A 328 0.32 16.88 7.32
CA LEU A 328 -0.31 16.91 6.00
C LEU A 328 -0.71 18.36 5.65
N ILE A 329 -0.05 18.94 4.66
CA ILE A 329 -0.26 20.34 4.23
C ILE A 329 -0.97 20.36 2.88
N ASP A 330 -2.07 21.11 2.78
CA ASP A 330 -2.78 21.27 1.51
C ASP A 330 -2.01 22.21 0.57
N GLY A 331 -1.49 21.63 -0.52
CA GLY A 331 -0.78 22.38 -1.53
C GLY A 331 -1.68 23.34 -2.34
N GLU A 332 -3.02 23.25 -2.25
CA GLU A 332 -3.90 24.25 -2.88
C GLU A 332 -3.92 25.57 -2.11
N GLU A 333 -3.72 25.50 -0.82
CA GLU A 333 -3.71 26.69 0.05
C GLU A 333 -2.32 27.30 0.18
N LEU A 334 -1.25 26.55 -0.19
CA LEU A 334 0.13 27.01 -0.04
C LEU A 334 0.56 27.94 -1.19
N ASN A 335 1.10 29.10 -0.82
CA ASN A 335 1.56 30.13 -1.76
C ASN A 335 2.71 30.96 -1.16
N ALA A 336 3.28 31.89 -1.94
CA ALA A 336 4.43 32.68 -1.53
C ALA A 336 4.19 33.60 -0.32
N GLU A 337 2.92 33.92 0.01
CA GLU A 337 2.59 34.83 1.12
C GLU A 337 2.55 34.07 2.46
N ASN A 338 2.18 32.75 2.45
CA ASN A 338 2.00 31.95 3.67
C ASN A 338 3.01 30.80 3.85
N VAL A 339 3.89 30.57 2.87
CA VAL A 339 4.83 29.43 2.89
C VAL A 339 5.76 29.45 4.10
N GLU A 340 6.26 30.62 4.50
CA GLU A 340 7.14 30.78 5.67
C GLU A 340 6.40 30.47 6.97
N GLU A 341 5.16 30.94 7.12
CA GLU A 341 4.33 30.62 8.30
C GLU A 341 4.00 29.13 8.37
N THR A 342 3.75 28.50 7.21
CA THR A 342 3.31 27.10 7.14
C THR A 342 4.47 26.12 7.27
N LEU A 343 5.61 26.39 6.62
CA LEU A 343 6.72 25.43 6.49
C LEU A 343 7.96 25.82 7.29
N GLY A 344 8.03 27.05 7.84
CA GLY A 344 9.22 27.57 8.49
C GLY A 344 9.64 26.85 9.79
N SER A 345 8.74 26.08 10.40
CA SER A 345 9.02 25.26 11.59
C SER A 345 9.27 23.80 11.26
N MET A 346 9.24 23.41 9.99
CA MET A 346 9.41 22.01 9.58
C MET A 346 10.89 21.66 9.44
N ASP A 347 11.25 20.49 9.93
CA ASP A 347 12.62 19.96 9.83
C ASP A 347 12.90 19.33 8.46
N GLY A 348 11.86 18.94 7.74
CA GLY A 348 11.93 18.38 6.38
C GLY A 348 10.64 18.57 5.60
N ILE A 349 10.75 18.68 4.27
CA ILE A 349 9.63 18.87 3.35
C ILE A 349 9.59 17.72 2.35
N LEU A 350 8.50 16.94 2.33
CA LEU A 350 8.24 15.90 1.36
C LEU A 350 7.12 16.33 0.41
N VAL A 351 7.40 16.27 -0.89
CA VAL A 351 6.41 16.55 -1.94
C VAL A 351 6.02 15.25 -2.62
N PRO A 352 4.82 14.69 -2.33
CA PRO A 352 4.40 13.39 -2.81
C PRO A 352 3.92 13.41 -4.27
N GLY A 353 3.72 12.21 -4.81
CA GLY A 353 3.10 11.96 -6.10
C GLY A 353 1.67 12.51 -6.22
N GLY A 354 1.09 12.37 -7.41
CA GLY A 354 -0.27 12.81 -7.73
C GLY A 354 -0.46 13.01 -9.22
N PHE A 355 -1.67 13.35 -9.65
CA PHE A 355 -2.04 13.63 -11.04
C PHE A 355 -2.86 14.89 -11.14
N GLY A 356 -2.73 15.62 -12.27
CA GLY A 356 -3.49 16.83 -12.56
C GLY A 356 -2.99 18.07 -11.84
N GLN A 357 -3.45 19.22 -12.32
CA GLN A 357 -2.94 20.55 -11.99
C GLN A 357 -3.19 20.99 -10.52
N ARG A 358 -4.21 20.44 -9.87
CA ARG A 358 -4.59 20.81 -8.50
C ARG A 358 -3.41 20.66 -7.54
N ALA A 359 -3.14 21.67 -6.72
CA ALA A 359 -2.03 21.77 -5.77
C ALA A 359 -0.60 21.82 -6.38
N PHE A 360 -0.45 21.89 -7.73
CA PHE A 360 0.88 21.82 -8.34
C PHE A 360 1.72 23.07 -8.05
N GLU A 361 1.13 24.26 -8.10
CA GLU A 361 1.83 25.50 -7.78
C GLU A 361 2.29 25.55 -6.31
N GLY A 362 1.48 25.06 -5.37
CA GLY A 362 1.90 24.94 -3.97
C GLY A 362 3.03 23.92 -3.76
N LYS A 363 3.07 22.86 -4.57
CA LYS A 363 4.20 21.90 -4.58
C LYS A 363 5.49 22.54 -5.11
N ILE A 364 5.39 23.37 -6.16
CA ILE A 364 6.52 24.17 -6.66
C ILE A 364 7.00 25.15 -5.58
N GLU A 365 6.07 25.81 -4.90
CA GLU A 365 6.38 26.74 -3.82
C GLU A 365 7.06 26.08 -2.63
N ALA A 366 6.60 24.88 -2.25
CA ALA A 366 7.25 24.06 -1.21
C ALA A 366 8.68 23.68 -1.60
N ALA A 367 8.91 23.27 -2.85
CA ALA A 367 10.25 22.95 -3.36
C ALA A 367 11.16 24.19 -3.39
N ARG A 368 10.62 25.37 -3.78
CA ARG A 368 11.34 26.65 -3.75
C ARG A 368 11.76 27.00 -2.33
N TYR A 369 10.81 26.95 -1.40
CA TYR A 369 11.07 27.29 0.00
C TYR A 369 12.13 26.37 0.62
N ALA A 370 12.04 25.07 0.36
CA ALA A 370 13.04 24.10 0.80
C ALA A 370 14.44 24.42 0.26
N ARG A 371 14.56 24.68 -1.06
CA ARG A 371 15.83 25.00 -1.72
C ARG A 371 16.47 26.28 -1.18
N GLU A 372 15.67 27.35 -1.03
CA GLU A 372 16.16 28.68 -0.61
C GLU A 372 16.54 28.73 0.86
N ASN A 373 15.90 27.92 1.71
CA ASN A 373 16.12 27.90 3.15
C ASN A 373 16.96 26.71 3.64
N ASN A 374 17.52 25.91 2.71
CA ASN A 374 18.33 24.71 3.03
C ASN A 374 17.59 23.68 3.91
N ILE A 375 16.26 23.58 3.78
CA ILE A 375 15.46 22.58 4.47
C ILE A 375 15.53 21.27 3.69
N PRO A 376 15.87 20.13 4.31
CA PRO A 376 15.89 18.83 3.64
C PRO A 376 14.60 18.55 2.87
N SER A 377 14.72 18.14 1.60
CA SER A 377 13.56 17.98 0.71
C SER A 377 13.60 16.67 -0.07
N LEU A 378 12.48 15.94 -0.06
CA LEU A 378 12.26 14.73 -0.85
C LEU A 378 11.07 14.93 -1.80
N GLY A 379 11.33 14.88 -3.13
CA GLY A 379 10.28 14.87 -4.16
C GLY A 379 10.00 13.45 -4.66
N ILE A 380 8.74 13.05 -4.77
CA ILE A 380 8.33 11.73 -5.26
C ILE A 380 7.40 11.90 -6.46
N CYS A 381 7.73 11.29 -7.61
CA CYS A 381 6.93 11.29 -8.84
C CYS A 381 6.55 12.71 -9.29
N LEU A 382 5.31 13.16 -9.11
CA LEU A 382 4.91 14.55 -9.35
C LEU A 382 5.74 15.56 -8.52
N GLY A 383 6.27 15.14 -7.37
CA GLY A 383 7.17 15.94 -6.55
C GLY A 383 8.52 16.19 -7.23
N LEU A 384 9.07 15.22 -7.96
CA LEU A 384 10.24 15.44 -8.82
C LEU A 384 9.90 16.46 -9.93
N GLN A 385 8.75 16.31 -10.57
CA GLN A 385 8.31 17.20 -11.64
C GLN A 385 8.14 18.63 -11.15
N ALA A 386 7.56 18.80 -9.95
CA ALA A 386 7.45 20.11 -9.29
C ALA A 386 8.82 20.73 -8.98
N ALA A 387 9.77 19.94 -8.48
CA ALA A 387 11.13 20.39 -8.20
C ALA A 387 11.87 20.82 -9.49
N VAL A 388 11.70 20.07 -10.59
CA VAL A 388 12.28 20.43 -11.90
C VAL A 388 11.64 21.71 -12.45
N CYS A 389 10.31 21.87 -12.37
CA CYS A 389 9.63 23.10 -12.78
C CYS A 389 10.07 24.30 -11.94
N GLU A 390 10.20 24.13 -10.62
CA GLU A 390 10.73 25.15 -9.72
C GLU A 390 12.13 25.60 -10.15
N PHE A 391 13.04 24.65 -10.30
CA PHE A 391 14.43 24.92 -10.66
C PHE A 391 14.53 25.58 -12.04
N ALA A 392 13.73 25.14 -13.00
CA ALA A 392 13.63 25.72 -14.33
C ALA A 392 13.21 27.21 -14.27
N ARG A 393 12.17 27.51 -13.48
CA ARG A 393 11.64 28.88 -13.33
C ARG A 393 12.61 29.83 -12.63
N ASN A 394 13.14 29.40 -11.49
CA ASN A 394 13.78 30.28 -10.52
C ASN A 394 15.31 30.25 -10.60
N VAL A 395 15.90 29.21 -11.17
CA VAL A 395 17.36 29.07 -11.29
C VAL A 395 17.83 29.07 -12.74
N ALA A 396 17.18 28.31 -13.63
CA ALA A 396 17.57 28.27 -15.04
C ALA A 396 16.97 29.40 -15.92
N GLY A 397 16.11 30.24 -15.36
CA GLY A 397 15.55 31.41 -16.03
C GLY A 397 14.46 31.12 -17.07
N LEU A 398 13.89 29.94 -17.06
CA LEU A 398 12.79 29.51 -17.93
C LEU A 398 11.45 29.95 -17.31
N THR A 399 11.17 31.24 -17.33
CA THR A 399 9.98 31.81 -16.68
C THR A 399 8.70 31.17 -17.19
N GLY A 400 7.86 30.68 -16.26
CA GLY A 400 6.61 30.01 -16.60
C GLY A 400 6.76 28.53 -16.99
N ALA A 401 7.95 27.93 -16.81
CA ALA A 401 8.16 26.50 -17.06
C ALA A 401 7.14 25.64 -16.32
N THR A 402 6.54 24.65 -17.00
CA THR A 402 5.47 23.81 -16.48
C THR A 402 5.51 22.40 -17.08
N SER A 403 4.52 21.60 -16.72
CA SER A 403 4.27 20.28 -17.33
C SER A 403 3.28 20.41 -18.49
N ALA A 404 3.53 19.70 -19.59
CA ALA A 404 2.59 19.53 -20.69
C ALA A 404 1.28 18.85 -20.28
N GLU A 405 1.25 18.18 -19.10
CA GLU A 405 0.01 17.65 -18.50
C GLU A 405 -0.99 18.80 -18.20
N PHE A 406 -0.51 19.99 -17.89
CA PHE A 406 -1.33 21.12 -17.44
C PHE A 406 -1.52 22.18 -18.51
N ASP A 407 -0.48 22.42 -19.32
CA ASP A 407 -0.52 23.33 -20.45
C ASP A 407 0.48 22.85 -21.52
N GLU A 408 -0.03 22.17 -22.54
CA GLU A 408 0.76 21.68 -23.67
C GLU A 408 1.27 22.78 -24.61
N ASN A 409 0.71 24.00 -24.51
CA ASN A 409 1.09 25.16 -25.31
C ASN A 409 2.00 26.14 -24.56
N ALA A 410 2.46 25.80 -23.36
CA ALA A 410 3.37 26.65 -22.60
C ALA A 410 4.73 26.81 -23.33
N ASP A 411 5.37 27.98 -23.18
CA ASP A 411 6.66 28.27 -23.79
C ASP A 411 7.77 27.28 -23.39
N TYR A 412 7.68 26.73 -22.18
CA TYR A 412 8.68 25.82 -21.60
C TYR A 412 8.01 24.62 -20.92
N THR A 413 7.71 23.58 -21.68
CA THR A 413 7.23 22.28 -21.17
C THR A 413 8.41 21.42 -20.71
N VAL A 414 8.96 21.75 -19.53
CA VAL A 414 10.13 21.03 -18.97
C VAL A 414 9.79 19.63 -18.49
N ILE A 415 8.51 19.35 -18.34
CA ILE A 415 7.92 18.01 -18.12
C ILE A 415 7.01 17.73 -19.32
N ASP A 416 7.18 16.58 -19.96
CA ASP A 416 6.47 16.24 -21.19
C ASP A 416 5.98 14.80 -21.19
N LEU A 417 5.08 14.50 -22.11
CA LEU A 417 4.53 13.15 -22.30
C LEU A 417 5.62 12.20 -22.80
N MET A 418 5.67 11.01 -22.23
CA MET A 418 6.54 9.95 -22.78
C MET A 418 6.09 9.57 -24.20
N PRO A 419 7.00 9.38 -25.18
CA PRO A 419 6.64 9.01 -26.56
C PRO A 419 5.75 7.77 -26.62
N GLU A 420 5.93 6.82 -25.74
CA GLU A 420 5.15 5.60 -25.67
C GLU A 420 3.71 5.81 -25.13
N GLN A 421 3.37 7.04 -24.72
CA GLN A 421 2.06 7.42 -24.19
C GLN A 421 1.22 8.29 -25.15
N GLU A 422 1.73 8.65 -26.33
CA GLU A 422 1.09 9.60 -27.25
C GLU A 422 -0.25 9.09 -27.84
N ASP A 423 -0.39 7.78 -28.09
CA ASP A 423 -1.57 7.18 -28.73
C ASP A 423 -2.44 6.36 -27.77
N VAL A 424 -2.44 6.66 -26.48
CA VAL A 424 -3.15 5.87 -25.46
C VAL A 424 -4.59 6.36 -25.29
N GLU A 425 -5.58 5.57 -25.75
CA GLU A 425 -7.02 5.82 -25.56
C GLU A 425 -7.51 5.42 -24.17
N ASP A 426 -7.15 4.24 -23.68
CA ASP A 426 -7.51 3.72 -22.36
C ASP A 426 -6.57 4.29 -21.30
N LYS A 427 -7.11 5.01 -20.30
CA LYS A 427 -6.28 5.64 -19.25
C LYS A 427 -5.90 4.70 -18.10
N GLY A 428 -6.64 3.63 -17.85
CA GLY A 428 -6.35 2.65 -16.80
C GLY A 428 -5.31 1.62 -17.23
N GLY A 429 -4.30 1.35 -16.39
CA GLY A 429 -3.30 0.30 -16.61
C GLY A 429 -2.35 0.51 -17.79
N THR A 430 -2.21 1.74 -18.31
CA THR A 430 -1.42 2.05 -19.50
C THR A 430 -0.26 3.02 -19.26
N MET A 431 -0.07 3.49 -18.03
CA MET A 431 1.07 4.29 -17.63
C MET A 431 2.37 3.45 -17.62
N ARG A 432 3.50 4.10 -17.40
CA ARG A 432 4.73 3.40 -16.99
C ARG A 432 4.52 2.87 -15.57
N LEU A 433 4.30 1.56 -15.45
CA LEU A 433 3.89 0.88 -14.24
C LEU A 433 4.85 -0.23 -13.86
N GLY A 434 5.18 -0.31 -12.56
CA GLY A 434 6.01 -1.38 -12.00
C GLY A 434 7.46 -1.00 -11.79
N ALA A 435 8.29 -1.99 -11.48
CA ALA A 435 9.70 -1.79 -11.15
C ALA A 435 10.54 -1.64 -12.42
N TYR A 436 11.29 -0.52 -12.48
CA TYR A 436 12.24 -0.25 -13.57
C TYR A 436 13.62 0.03 -13.01
N PRO A 437 14.67 -0.36 -13.75
CA PRO A 437 16.05 -0.10 -13.36
C PRO A 437 16.40 1.39 -13.52
N CYS A 438 17.11 1.92 -12.54
CA CYS A 438 17.71 3.24 -12.57
C CYS A 438 19.21 3.10 -12.30
N LYS A 439 20.05 3.64 -13.19
CA LYS A 439 21.49 3.72 -13.03
C LYS A 439 21.85 5.03 -12.33
N LEU A 440 22.46 4.91 -11.15
CA LEU A 440 22.85 6.06 -10.34
C LEU A 440 24.22 6.61 -10.76
N GLU A 441 24.36 7.92 -10.73
CA GLU A 441 25.61 8.61 -11.00
C GLU A 441 26.55 8.47 -9.80
N LYS A 442 27.74 7.96 -10.03
CA LYS A 442 28.74 7.75 -8.97
C LYS A 442 29.14 9.07 -8.30
N GLY A 443 29.10 9.10 -6.96
CA GLY A 443 29.40 10.29 -6.17
C GLY A 443 28.25 11.30 -6.14
N SER A 444 27.04 10.90 -6.53
CA SER A 444 25.79 11.62 -6.26
C SER A 444 25.27 11.30 -4.86
N LEU A 445 24.43 12.16 -4.31
CA LEU A 445 23.71 11.91 -3.06
C LEU A 445 22.86 10.63 -3.17
N ALA A 446 22.18 10.44 -4.30
CA ALA A 446 21.41 9.24 -4.57
C ALA A 446 22.29 7.97 -4.48
N HIS A 447 23.46 7.98 -5.12
CA HIS A 447 24.39 6.85 -5.06
C HIS A 447 24.93 6.59 -3.64
N GLU A 448 25.20 7.63 -2.85
CA GLU A 448 25.63 7.49 -1.46
C GLU A 448 24.54 6.90 -0.57
N VAL A 449 23.30 7.31 -0.77
CA VAL A 449 22.14 6.87 0.04
C VAL A 449 21.78 5.41 -0.26
N TYR A 450 21.76 5.00 -1.53
CA TYR A 450 21.43 3.62 -1.90
C TYR A 450 22.61 2.65 -1.71
N GLY A 451 23.84 3.12 -1.92
CA GLY A 451 25.04 2.27 -1.88
C GLY A 451 25.18 1.30 -3.06
N GLU A 452 24.39 1.47 -4.11
CA GLU A 452 24.29 0.59 -5.29
C GLU A 452 24.44 1.40 -6.58
N GLU A 453 24.98 0.80 -7.66
CA GLU A 453 25.10 1.47 -8.97
C GLU A 453 23.82 1.41 -9.78
N VAL A 454 23.01 0.36 -9.58
CA VAL A 454 21.72 0.15 -10.27
C VAL A 454 20.68 -0.25 -9.24
N ILE A 455 19.60 0.50 -9.20
CA ILE A 455 18.46 0.27 -8.32
C ILE A 455 17.21 -0.01 -9.12
N TYR A 456 16.16 -0.50 -8.47
CA TYR A 456 14.86 -0.76 -9.08
C TYR A 456 13.79 -0.10 -8.23
N GLU A 457 13.10 0.90 -8.80
CA GLU A 457 11.96 1.54 -8.15
C GLU A 457 10.67 1.32 -8.94
N ARG A 458 9.53 1.35 -8.23
CA ARG A 458 8.20 1.23 -8.85
C ARG A 458 7.78 2.58 -9.41
N HIS A 459 7.19 2.56 -10.58
CA HIS A 459 6.74 3.74 -11.31
C HIS A 459 5.22 3.73 -11.50
N ARG A 460 4.64 4.94 -11.57
CA ARG A 460 3.23 5.17 -11.86
C ARG A 460 3.06 6.58 -12.46
N HIS A 461 3.47 6.77 -13.73
CA HIS A 461 3.41 8.08 -14.38
C HIS A 461 3.34 7.97 -15.91
N ARG A 462 2.89 9.08 -16.58
CA ARG A 462 2.88 9.25 -18.03
C ARG A 462 3.85 10.30 -18.50
N TYR A 463 4.09 11.31 -17.64
CA TYR A 463 4.93 12.46 -17.92
C TYR A 463 6.26 12.33 -17.21
N GLU A 464 7.29 12.92 -17.80
CA GLU A 464 8.65 12.90 -17.28
C GLU A 464 9.46 14.12 -17.70
N VAL A 465 10.70 14.26 -17.21
CA VAL A 465 11.57 15.37 -17.56
C VAL A 465 11.85 15.38 -19.06
N ASN A 466 11.53 16.50 -19.72
CA ASN A 466 11.74 16.68 -21.14
C ASN A 466 13.23 16.80 -21.47
N ASN A 467 13.73 15.89 -22.29
CA ASN A 467 15.14 15.81 -22.68
C ASN A 467 15.67 17.07 -23.38
N ALA A 468 14.80 17.87 -24.02
CA ALA A 468 15.19 19.11 -24.68
C ALA A 468 15.76 20.16 -23.70
N TYR A 469 15.39 20.07 -22.43
CA TYR A 469 15.85 21.03 -21.41
C TYR A 469 16.95 20.51 -20.49
N ARG A 470 17.41 19.25 -20.67
CA ARG A 470 18.42 18.64 -19.80
C ARG A 470 19.70 19.45 -19.70
N ASP A 471 20.25 19.86 -20.83
CA ASP A 471 21.50 20.65 -20.88
C ASP A 471 21.32 22.01 -20.22
N THR A 472 20.17 22.65 -20.38
CA THR A 472 19.84 23.93 -19.74
C THR A 472 19.77 23.78 -18.22
N LEU A 473 19.07 22.75 -17.73
CA LEU A 473 18.91 22.47 -16.30
C LEU A 473 20.24 22.10 -15.65
N THR A 474 21.02 21.23 -16.28
CA THR A 474 22.33 20.82 -15.75
C THR A 474 23.35 21.95 -15.83
N GLY A 475 23.31 22.76 -16.90
CA GLY A 475 24.13 23.97 -17.03
C GLY A 475 23.83 25.02 -15.95
N ALA A 476 22.60 25.05 -15.42
CA ALA A 476 22.20 25.91 -14.30
C ALA A 476 22.53 25.31 -12.92
N GLY A 477 23.00 24.06 -12.85
CA GLY A 477 23.46 23.43 -11.61
C GLY A 477 22.59 22.28 -11.07
N LEU A 478 21.49 21.91 -11.73
CA LEU A 478 20.73 20.71 -11.37
C LEU A 478 21.56 19.47 -11.75
N ARG A 479 21.67 18.53 -10.84
CA ARG A 479 22.33 17.26 -11.11
C ARG A 479 21.32 16.16 -11.40
N ILE A 480 21.48 15.48 -12.53
CA ILE A 480 20.74 14.25 -12.83
C ILE A 480 21.49 13.10 -12.21
N SER A 481 21.02 12.64 -11.05
CA SER A 481 21.69 11.61 -10.25
C SER A 481 21.24 10.19 -10.58
N GLY A 482 20.16 10.02 -11.35
CA GLY A 482 19.68 8.73 -11.81
C GLY A 482 19.07 8.81 -13.21
N LEU A 483 19.42 7.81 -14.04
CA LEU A 483 18.94 7.66 -15.41
C LEU A 483 18.45 6.24 -15.67
N SER A 484 17.51 6.07 -16.60
CA SER A 484 17.25 4.75 -17.19
C SER A 484 18.54 4.19 -17.82
N PRO A 485 18.72 2.85 -17.90
CA PRO A 485 19.95 2.24 -18.41
C PRO A 485 20.34 2.68 -19.84
N ASP A 486 19.36 3.05 -20.65
CA ASP A 486 19.56 3.60 -22.00
C ASP A 486 19.85 5.11 -22.01
N GLY A 487 19.81 5.75 -20.83
CA GLY A 487 20.08 7.17 -20.64
C GLY A 487 18.98 8.12 -21.08
N ARG A 488 17.82 7.61 -21.53
CA ARG A 488 16.73 8.45 -22.07
C ARG A 488 15.89 9.11 -20.99
N LEU A 489 15.57 8.40 -19.91
CA LEU A 489 14.64 8.86 -18.87
C LEU A 489 15.40 9.37 -17.66
N THR A 490 14.99 10.53 -17.15
CA THR A 490 15.51 11.10 -15.91
C THR A 490 14.74 10.51 -14.73
N GLU A 491 15.42 9.70 -13.93
CA GLU A 491 14.82 8.97 -12.81
C GLU A 491 15.01 9.69 -11.48
N MET A 492 16.14 10.40 -11.31
CA MET A 492 16.44 11.14 -10.09
C MET A 492 17.18 12.43 -10.40
N VAL A 493 16.87 13.46 -9.61
CA VAL A 493 17.57 14.76 -9.63
C VAL A 493 17.95 15.18 -8.22
N GLU A 494 19.06 15.94 -8.11
CA GLU A 494 19.52 16.51 -6.84
C GLU A 494 20.11 17.90 -7.06
N ILE A 495 20.18 18.70 -6.00
CA ILE A 495 20.82 20.02 -6.00
C ILE A 495 22.14 19.92 -5.23
N PRO A 496 23.30 19.90 -5.93
CA PRO A 496 24.62 19.87 -5.29
C PRO A 496 24.83 21.09 -4.37
N GLY A 497 25.39 20.81 -3.19
CA GLY A 497 25.65 21.86 -2.19
C GLY A 497 24.47 22.18 -1.27
N HIS A 498 23.27 21.71 -1.58
CA HIS A 498 22.16 21.73 -0.64
C HIS A 498 22.38 20.63 0.42
N PRO A 499 22.04 20.85 1.71
CA PRO A 499 22.22 19.83 2.76
C PRO A 499 21.60 18.48 2.43
N TRP A 500 20.38 18.48 1.87
CA TRP A 500 19.74 17.28 1.34
C TRP A 500 18.56 17.68 0.45
N PHE A 501 18.71 17.63 -0.87
CA PHE A 501 17.64 17.88 -1.83
C PHE A 501 17.71 16.81 -2.92
N LEU A 502 16.76 15.89 -2.88
CA LEU A 502 16.71 14.77 -3.81
C LEU A 502 15.26 14.53 -4.23
N ALA A 503 15.07 14.21 -5.51
CA ALA A 503 13.76 13.83 -6.00
C ALA A 503 13.85 12.61 -6.92
N SER A 504 12.85 11.71 -6.81
CA SER A 504 12.71 10.46 -7.55
C SER A 504 11.45 10.46 -8.40
N GLN A 505 11.54 10.03 -9.66
CA GLN A 505 10.37 9.79 -10.51
C GLN A 505 9.63 8.51 -10.09
N GLY A 506 10.33 7.55 -9.52
CA GLY A 506 9.77 6.36 -8.92
C GLY A 506 9.12 6.63 -7.56
N HIS A 507 8.48 5.60 -7.03
CA HIS A 507 7.74 5.57 -5.76
C HIS A 507 8.47 4.68 -4.73
N PRO A 508 9.49 5.20 -4.04
CA PRO A 508 10.28 4.43 -3.06
C PRO A 508 9.46 4.01 -1.83
N GLU A 509 8.37 4.74 -1.52
CA GLU A 509 7.47 4.44 -0.40
C GLU A 509 6.88 3.03 -0.47
N PHE A 510 6.61 2.51 -1.66
CA PHE A 510 6.01 1.17 -1.82
C PHE A 510 6.96 0.03 -1.42
N LYS A 511 8.25 0.30 -1.33
CA LYS A 511 9.28 -0.72 -1.01
C LYS A 511 9.80 -0.64 0.42
N SER A 512 9.34 0.32 1.23
CA SER A 512 9.71 0.41 2.63
C SER A 512 9.07 -0.70 3.47
N ARG A 513 9.84 -1.30 4.36
CA ARG A 513 9.42 -2.36 5.29
C ARG A 513 9.88 -2.03 6.71
N PRO A 514 9.18 -2.46 7.76
CA PRO A 514 9.62 -2.21 9.14
C PRO A 514 11.01 -2.77 9.43
N THR A 515 11.33 -3.95 8.90
CA THR A 515 12.64 -4.62 9.07
C THR A 515 13.69 -4.20 8.03
N LYS A 516 13.27 -3.49 6.97
CA LYS A 516 14.12 -2.99 5.89
C LYS A 516 13.59 -1.63 5.42
N PRO A 517 13.75 -0.57 6.23
CA PRO A 517 13.30 0.77 5.86
C PRO A 517 14.00 1.24 4.59
N HIS A 518 13.28 1.95 3.73
CA HIS A 518 13.81 2.38 2.43
C HIS A 518 14.92 3.44 2.60
N PRO A 519 16.07 3.30 1.93
CA PRO A 519 17.24 4.13 2.15
C PRO A 519 17.00 5.63 1.89
N LEU A 520 16.17 6.00 0.88
CA LEU A 520 15.83 7.40 0.64
C LEU A 520 15.11 8.03 1.83
N PHE A 521 14.17 7.33 2.44
CA PHE A 521 13.44 7.83 3.62
C PHE A 521 14.36 7.89 4.84
N VAL A 522 15.22 6.88 5.03
CA VAL A 522 16.21 6.89 6.13
C VAL A 522 17.16 8.09 5.98
N GLY A 523 17.69 8.33 4.78
CA GLY A 523 18.56 9.47 4.49
C GLY A 523 17.85 10.81 4.69
N PHE A 524 16.61 10.94 4.23
CA PHE A 524 15.81 12.15 4.35
C PHE A 524 15.51 12.49 5.83
N VAL A 525 15.00 11.53 6.62
CA VAL A 525 14.72 11.74 8.05
C VAL A 525 16.02 12.02 8.82
N GLY A 526 17.11 11.33 8.48
CA GLY A 526 18.42 11.60 9.08
C GLY A 526 18.97 13.01 8.75
N ALA A 527 18.63 13.55 7.58
CA ALA A 527 18.98 14.94 7.22
C ALA A 527 18.09 15.93 7.97
N ALA A 528 16.78 15.66 8.09
CA ALA A 528 15.85 16.47 8.87
C ALA A 528 16.26 16.56 10.35
N LEU A 529 16.69 15.43 10.93
CA LEU A 529 17.22 15.41 12.30
C LEU A 529 18.46 16.30 12.47
N LYS A 530 19.36 16.34 11.47
CA LYS A 530 20.54 17.22 11.49
C LYS A 530 20.19 18.69 11.26
N HIS A 531 19.14 18.98 10.51
CA HIS A 531 18.67 20.33 10.28
C HIS A 531 18.09 20.96 11.54
N ARG A 532 17.36 20.16 12.35
CA ARG A 532 16.81 20.56 13.63
C ARG A 532 17.87 20.87 14.70
N ALA A 533 19.04 20.21 14.67
CA ALA A 533 20.11 20.31 15.66
C ALA A 533 20.92 21.62 15.52
#